data_1ae38108b61fb0afb54d46238ccb7492
#
_entry.id   1ae38108b61fb0afb54d46238ccb7492
#
_cell.length_a   1.000
_cell.length_b   1.000
_cell.length_c   1.000
_cell.angle_alpha   90.00
_cell.angle_beta   90.00
_cell.angle_gamma   90.00
#
_symmetry.space_group_name_H-M   'P 1'
#
loop_
_entity.id
_entity.type
_entity.pdbx_description
1 polymer ?
#
loop_
_entity_poly.entity_id
_entity_poly.type
_entity_poly.pdbx_seq_one_letter_code
_entity_poly.pdbx_strand_id
1 'polypeptide(L)'
;MGLQSYFKGLYQRTMRQAYGKAIDEICLALQTSPGRVLDCGAGEGAMFETLNQRLSLERDRYTGVEWNPPLVDAARAKGLNVLQGDLNRALEFADESFGCVFALSVLEHLLNPCRFLREVHRVLESQGVLVILTPNISTYFTAALILAGKMPSSGPHPDSDALIKNEEVFKVSDESLQPDTEIDTPSHRHLVVFSYRVLKRYLRMLGFREIEGRGFGLYPFPNFAQPFLERVDPWHCHQMVFVARK
;
A
#
# COMPACT_ATOMS: atom_id res chain seq x y z
N MET A 1 -25.05 13.00 -13.29
CA MET A 1 -23.94 12.13 -12.88
C MET A 1 -24.40 11.37 -11.64
N GLY A 2 -24.48 10.04 -11.67
CA GLY A 2 -24.97 9.26 -10.53
C GLY A 2 -23.97 9.30 -9.37
N LEU A 3 -24.42 9.08 -8.13
CA LEU A 3 -23.61 9.08 -6.91
C LEU A 3 -22.41 8.12 -7.02
N GLN A 4 -22.62 6.95 -7.59
CA GLN A 4 -21.55 5.95 -7.83
C GLN A 4 -20.46 6.47 -8.77
N SER A 5 -20.84 7.14 -9.88
CA SER A 5 -19.85 7.75 -10.80
C SER A 5 -19.02 8.84 -10.14
N TYR A 6 -19.65 9.61 -9.24
CA TYR A 6 -18.95 10.63 -8.45
C TYR A 6 -17.88 10.01 -7.55
N PHE A 7 -18.24 9.00 -6.76
CA PHE A 7 -17.28 8.32 -5.87
C PHE A 7 -16.19 7.56 -6.65
N LYS A 8 -16.53 6.95 -7.80
CA LYS A 8 -15.52 6.32 -8.67
C LYS A 8 -14.49 7.34 -9.15
N GLY A 9 -14.93 8.53 -9.56
CA GLY A 9 -14.02 9.62 -9.96
C GLY A 9 -13.13 10.13 -8.83
N LEU A 10 -13.68 10.27 -7.63
CA LEU A 10 -12.90 10.62 -6.44
C LEU A 10 -11.83 9.55 -6.13
N TYR A 11 -12.22 8.29 -6.15
CA TYR A 11 -11.33 7.16 -5.88
C TYR A 11 -10.18 7.08 -6.88
N GLN A 12 -10.48 7.14 -8.19
CA GLN A 12 -9.45 7.11 -9.24
C GLN A 12 -8.45 8.27 -9.12
N ARG A 13 -8.93 9.48 -8.78
CA ARG A 13 -8.04 10.61 -8.49
C ARG A 13 -7.14 10.31 -7.30
N THR A 14 -7.75 9.87 -6.20
CA THR A 14 -7.06 9.57 -4.94
C THR A 14 -5.95 8.54 -5.15
N MET A 15 -6.25 7.42 -5.81
CA MET A 15 -5.27 6.38 -6.09
C MET A 15 -4.12 6.90 -6.95
N ARG A 16 -4.44 7.61 -8.05
CA ARG A 16 -3.42 8.20 -8.93
C ARG A 16 -2.47 9.13 -8.19
N GLN A 17 -2.99 9.98 -7.31
CA GLN A 17 -2.18 10.93 -6.55
C GLN A 17 -1.36 10.24 -5.45
N ALA A 18 -1.95 9.28 -4.74
CA ALA A 18 -1.26 8.53 -3.70
C ALA A 18 -0.13 7.66 -4.28
N TYR A 19 -0.38 6.91 -5.36
CA TYR A 19 0.67 6.17 -6.07
C TYR A 19 1.73 7.09 -6.65
N GLY A 20 1.32 8.20 -7.30
CA GLY A 20 2.26 9.19 -7.84
C GLY A 20 3.21 9.69 -6.77
N LYS A 21 2.68 10.08 -5.60
CA LYS A 21 3.51 10.53 -4.47
C LYS A 21 4.42 9.44 -3.93
N ALA A 22 3.93 8.21 -3.76
CA ALA A 22 4.75 7.10 -3.31
C ALA A 22 5.91 6.81 -4.28
N ILE A 23 5.64 6.80 -5.59
CA ILE A 23 6.67 6.62 -6.62
C ILE A 23 7.70 7.76 -6.60
N ASP A 24 7.27 9.02 -6.43
CA ASP A 24 8.18 10.16 -6.33
C ASP A 24 9.12 10.01 -5.12
N GLU A 25 8.63 9.54 -3.98
CA GLU A 25 9.43 9.31 -2.78
C GLU A 25 10.40 8.12 -2.95
N ILE A 26 9.96 7.05 -3.61
CA ILE A 26 10.86 5.93 -3.94
C ILE A 26 11.97 6.41 -4.87
N CYS A 27 11.64 7.19 -5.90
CA CYS A 27 12.63 7.76 -6.81
C CYS A 27 13.63 8.64 -6.06
N LEU A 28 13.16 9.50 -5.16
CA LEU A 28 14.03 10.35 -4.34
C LEU A 28 14.96 9.52 -3.44
N ALA A 29 14.43 8.48 -2.80
CA ALA A 29 15.24 7.57 -1.98
C ALA A 29 16.33 6.88 -2.80
N LEU A 30 16.01 6.38 -4.00
CA LEU A 30 16.95 5.69 -4.88
C LEU A 30 18.02 6.62 -5.50
N GLN A 31 17.73 7.90 -5.65
CA GLN A 31 18.69 8.92 -6.08
C GLN A 31 19.66 9.32 -4.97
N THR A 32 19.20 9.29 -3.73
CA THR A 32 20.01 9.69 -2.57
C THR A 32 20.79 8.53 -1.92
N SER A 33 20.42 7.28 -2.21
CA SER A 33 21.09 6.08 -1.73
C SER A 33 21.47 5.15 -2.90
N PRO A 34 22.73 4.73 -3.01
CA PRO A 34 23.17 3.75 -4.01
C PRO A 34 22.75 2.30 -3.65
N GLY A 35 22.10 2.08 -2.50
CA GLY A 35 21.72 0.77 -1.99
C GLY A 35 20.70 0.03 -2.87
N ARG A 36 20.50 -1.23 -2.56
CA ARG A 36 19.48 -2.08 -3.20
C ARG A 36 18.08 -1.64 -2.79
N VAL A 37 17.10 -1.93 -3.62
CA VAL A 37 15.68 -1.69 -3.35
C VAL A 37 14.94 -3.01 -3.19
N LEU A 38 14.04 -3.07 -2.21
CA LEU A 38 13.12 -4.19 -1.98
C LEU A 38 11.68 -3.75 -2.26
N ASP A 39 11.05 -4.41 -3.22
CA ASP A 39 9.64 -4.28 -3.55
C ASP A 39 8.85 -5.40 -2.86
N CYS A 40 8.07 -5.04 -1.85
CA CYS A 40 7.23 -5.99 -1.11
C CYS A 40 5.84 -6.02 -1.74
N GLY A 41 5.46 -7.16 -2.32
CA GLY A 41 4.26 -7.32 -3.16
C GLY A 41 4.54 -6.91 -4.61
N ALA A 42 5.63 -7.44 -5.17
CA ALA A 42 6.17 -7.00 -6.47
C ALA A 42 5.27 -7.33 -7.67
N GLY A 43 4.28 -8.25 -7.49
CA GLY A 43 3.47 -8.71 -8.60
C GLY A 43 4.34 -9.24 -9.75
N GLU A 44 3.96 -8.90 -10.96
CA GLU A 44 4.74 -9.22 -12.17
C GLU A 44 5.87 -8.22 -12.49
N GLY A 45 6.22 -7.32 -11.56
CA GLY A 45 7.33 -6.36 -11.69
C GLY A 45 6.95 -5.01 -12.33
N ALA A 46 5.68 -4.63 -12.36
CA ALA A 46 5.23 -3.37 -12.96
C ALA A 46 5.88 -2.14 -12.32
N MET A 47 6.19 -2.19 -11.02
CA MET A 47 6.86 -1.08 -10.33
C MET A 47 8.32 -0.94 -10.80
N PHE A 48 9.04 -2.05 -11.03
CA PHE A 48 10.37 -1.98 -11.64
C PHE A 48 10.35 -1.24 -12.98
N GLU A 49 9.39 -1.56 -13.86
CA GLU A 49 9.25 -0.89 -15.15
C GLU A 49 9.05 0.62 -15.00
N THR A 50 8.21 1.03 -14.04
CA THR A 50 7.96 2.44 -13.73
C THR A 50 9.22 3.16 -13.22
N LEU A 51 9.96 2.53 -12.31
CA LEU A 51 11.20 3.07 -11.74
C LEU A 51 12.32 3.11 -12.79
N ASN A 52 12.42 2.09 -13.63
CA ASN A 52 13.40 2.04 -14.70
C ASN A 52 13.18 3.15 -15.76
N GLN A 53 11.93 3.44 -16.12
CA GLN A 53 11.59 4.54 -17.02
C GLN A 53 11.97 5.91 -16.44
N ARG A 54 11.93 6.08 -15.11
CA ARG A 54 12.22 7.36 -14.44
C ARG A 54 13.69 7.55 -14.08
N LEU A 55 14.39 6.47 -13.74
CA LEU A 55 15.72 6.53 -13.11
C LEU A 55 16.78 5.70 -13.83
N SER A 56 16.41 4.95 -14.88
CA SER A 56 17.28 3.93 -15.47
C SER A 56 17.82 2.95 -14.41
N LEU A 57 16.91 2.45 -13.55
CA LEU A 57 17.24 1.57 -12.44
C LEU A 57 17.84 0.26 -12.95
N GLU A 58 19.05 -0.05 -12.51
CA GLU A 58 19.71 -1.32 -12.82
C GLU A 58 18.99 -2.51 -12.18
N ARG A 59 18.89 -3.63 -12.92
CA ARG A 59 18.14 -4.82 -12.46
C ARG A 59 18.74 -5.49 -11.23
N ASP A 60 20.05 -5.44 -11.07
CA ASP A 60 20.78 -6.00 -9.93
C ASP A 60 20.53 -5.24 -8.63
N ARG A 61 20.13 -3.98 -8.71
CA ARG A 61 19.69 -3.19 -7.57
C ARG A 61 18.27 -3.51 -7.12
N TYR A 62 17.46 -4.16 -7.95
CA TYR A 62 16.06 -4.46 -7.64
C TYR A 62 15.89 -5.90 -7.14
N THR A 63 15.13 -6.04 -6.07
CA THR A 63 14.65 -7.33 -5.56
C THR A 63 13.16 -7.19 -5.23
N GLY A 64 12.36 -8.14 -5.68
CA GLY A 64 10.95 -8.22 -5.35
C GLY A 64 10.65 -9.43 -4.45
N VAL A 65 9.61 -9.33 -3.63
CA VAL A 65 8.98 -10.46 -2.93
C VAL A 65 7.51 -10.49 -3.32
N GLU A 66 7.05 -11.63 -3.80
CA GLU A 66 5.67 -11.83 -4.20
C GLU A 66 5.16 -13.19 -3.69
N TRP A 67 3.92 -13.22 -3.23
CA TRP A 67 3.26 -14.44 -2.74
C TRP A 67 2.81 -15.37 -3.87
N ASN A 68 2.23 -14.81 -4.93
CA ASN A 68 1.55 -15.54 -5.99
C ASN A 68 2.55 -16.12 -7.00
N PRO A 69 2.69 -17.47 -7.10
CA PRO A 69 3.66 -18.11 -7.98
C PRO A 69 3.56 -17.69 -9.46
N PRO A 70 2.37 -17.64 -10.09
CA PRO A 70 2.20 -17.15 -11.46
C PRO A 70 2.77 -15.74 -11.70
N LEU A 71 2.63 -14.81 -10.74
CA LEU A 71 3.17 -13.46 -10.85
C LEU A 71 4.69 -13.45 -10.68
N VAL A 72 5.22 -14.29 -9.78
CA VAL A 72 6.68 -14.50 -9.63
C VAL A 72 7.27 -15.00 -10.95
N ASP A 73 6.66 -16.00 -11.56
CA ASP A 73 7.14 -16.58 -12.82
C ASP A 73 7.08 -15.56 -13.96
N ALA A 74 6.02 -14.77 -14.04
CA ALA A 74 5.89 -13.67 -15.00
C ALA A 74 6.99 -12.60 -14.83
N ALA A 75 7.28 -12.19 -13.58
CA ALA A 75 8.37 -11.26 -13.29
C ALA A 75 9.75 -11.83 -13.66
N ARG A 76 10.01 -13.09 -13.31
CA ARG A 76 11.26 -13.79 -13.67
C ARG A 76 11.44 -13.95 -15.17
N ALA A 77 10.36 -14.20 -15.91
CA ALA A 77 10.39 -14.24 -17.37
C ALA A 77 10.82 -12.90 -17.99
N LYS A 78 10.58 -11.77 -17.30
CA LYS A 78 11.08 -10.42 -17.65
C LYS A 78 12.54 -10.20 -17.21
N GLY A 79 13.19 -11.17 -16.59
CA GLY A 79 14.57 -11.10 -16.08
C GLY A 79 14.68 -10.32 -14.76
N LEU A 80 13.62 -10.24 -13.98
CA LEU A 80 13.63 -9.57 -12.67
C LEU A 80 13.95 -10.56 -11.55
N ASN A 81 14.67 -10.08 -10.53
CA ASN A 81 14.95 -10.84 -9.32
C ASN A 81 13.73 -10.76 -8.38
N VAL A 82 12.74 -11.61 -8.59
CA VAL A 82 11.56 -11.71 -7.72
C VAL A 82 11.56 -13.07 -7.04
N LEU A 83 11.50 -13.05 -5.71
CA LEU A 83 11.46 -14.24 -4.86
C LEU A 83 10.01 -14.53 -4.48
N GLN A 84 9.64 -15.80 -4.52
CA GLN A 84 8.38 -16.22 -3.93
C GLN A 84 8.52 -16.18 -2.41
N GLY A 85 7.64 -15.47 -1.72
CA GLY A 85 7.72 -15.32 -0.27
C GLY A 85 6.43 -14.85 0.37
N ASP A 86 6.24 -15.22 1.63
CA ASP A 86 5.11 -14.81 2.47
C ASP A 86 5.55 -13.67 3.41
N LEU A 87 5.08 -12.46 3.14
CA LEU A 87 5.38 -11.27 3.93
C LEU A 87 4.82 -11.34 5.38
N ASN A 88 4.01 -12.35 5.70
CA ASN A 88 3.60 -12.64 7.08
C ASN A 88 4.69 -13.36 7.89
N ARG A 89 5.75 -13.82 7.24
CA ARG A 89 6.89 -14.52 7.83
C ARG A 89 8.11 -13.60 7.96
N ALA A 90 9.21 -14.14 8.46
CA ALA A 90 10.50 -13.44 8.43
C ALA A 90 10.97 -13.29 6.97
N LEU A 91 11.51 -12.13 6.64
CA LEU A 91 12.15 -11.90 5.35
C LEU A 91 13.50 -12.63 5.28
N GLU A 92 13.71 -13.43 4.24
CA GLU A 92 14.92 -14.22 4.05
C GLU A 92 16.10 -13.37 3.52
N PHE A 93 16.31 -12.21 4.13
CA PHE A 93 17.40 -11.29 3.83
C PHE A 93 18.22 -11.00 5.08
N ALA A 94 19.49 -10.67 4.88
CA ALA A 94 20.36 -10.23 5.96
C ALA A 94 19.90 -8.87 6.52
N ASP A 95 20.31 -8.57 7.74
CA ASP A 95 20.14 -7.25 8.33
C ASP A 95 20.84 -6.20 7.45
N GLU A 96 20.26 -5.01 7.38
CA GLU A 96 20.85 -3.85 6.72
C GLU A 96 21.30 -4.11 5.25
N SER A 97 20.43 -4.76 4.47
CA SER A 97 20.73 -5.17 3.08
C SER A 97 20.05 -4.32 2.00
N PHE A 98 19.21 -3.37 2.39
CA PHE A 98 18.45 -2.52 1.45
C PHE A 98 18.47 -1.05 1.85
N GLY A 99 18.83 -0.17 0.90
CA GLY A 99 18.75 1.28 1.09
C GLY A 99 17.33 1.82 0.99
N CYS A 100 16.45 1.13 0.27
CA CYS A 100 15.03 1.48 0.16
C CYS A 100 14.16 0.22 0.22
N VAL A 101 13.08 0.26 1.00
CA VAL A 101 12.03 -0.77 1.00
C VAL A 101 10.69 -0.09 0.77
N PHE A 102 9.86 -0.63 -0.09
CA PHE A 102 8.52 -0.11 -0.27
C PHE A 102 7.47 -1.22 -0.31
N ALA A 103 6.25 -0.85 0.12
CA ALA A 103 5.07 -1.71 0.13
C ALA A 103 3.85 -0.86 -0.25
N LEU A 104 3.34 -1.02 -1.47
CA LEU A 104 2.25 -0.22 -2.02
C LEU A 104 0.99 -1.07 -2.14
N SER A 105 -0.02 -0.77 -1.33
CA SER A 105 -1.26 -1.55 -1.19
C SER A 105 -0.99 -3.03 -0.86
N VAL A 106 -0.18 -3.24 0.17
CA VAL A 106 0.21 -4.59 0.64
C VAL A 106 -0.13 -4.78 2.11
N LEU A 107 0.10 -3.74 2.93
CA LEU A 107 0.01 -3.84 4.39
C LEU A 107 -1.38 -4.29 4.87
N GLU A 108 -2.42 -3.84 4.17
CA GLU A 108 -3.82 -4.17 4.43
C GLU A 108 -4.19 -5.64 4.18
N HIS A 109 -3.40 -6.34 3.39
CA HIS A 109 -3.61 -7.75 3.04
C HIS A 109 -2.84 -8.72 3.96
N LEU A 110 -2.02 -8.20 4.87
CA LEU A 110 -1.22 -9.02 5.77
C LEU A 110 -1.99 -9.40 7.03
N LEU A 111 -1.84 -10.66 7.47
CA LEU A 111 -2.29 -11.13 8.77
C LEU A 111 -1.41 -10.58 9.91
N ASN A 112 -0.12 -10.39 9.65
CA ASN A 112 0.88 -9.98 10.62
C ASN A 112 1.61 -8.69 10.21
N PRO A 113 0.91 -7.57 9.90
CA PRO A 113 1.55 -6.36 9.38
C PRO A 113 2.57 -5.74 10.35
N CYS A 114 2.36 -5.90 11.65
CA CYS A 114 3.32 -5.44 12.66
C CYS A 114 4.63 -6.24 12.66
N ARG A 115 4.56 -7.55 12.40
CA ARG A 115 5.76 -8.37 12.20
C ARG A 115 6.49 -7.97 10.94
N PHE A 116 5.77 -7.81 9.84
CA PHE A 116 6.32 -7.34 8.58
C PHE A 116 7.08 -6.03 8.74
N LEU A 117 6.50 -5.03 9.40
CA LEU A 117 7.17 -3.74 9.62
C LEU A 117 8.43 -3.85 10.49
N ARG A 118 8.50 -4.79 11.45
CA ARG A 118 9.74 -5.09 12.20
C ARG A 118 10.82 -5.68 11.29
N GLU A 119 10.43 -6.61 10.42
CA GLU A 119 11.35 -7.20 9.44
C GLU A 119 11.87 -6.15 8.45
N VAL A 120 10.99 -5.28 7.96
CA VAL A 120 11.40 -4.15 7.11
C VAL A 120 12.42 -3.27 7.82
N HIS A 121 12.18 -2.92 9.09
CA HIS A 121 13.16 -2.15 9.87
C HIS A 121 14.49 -2.90 10.02
N ARG A 122 14.48 -4.23 10.19
CA ARG A 122 15.69 -5.04 10.30
C ARG A 122 16.50 -5.02 9.00
N VAL A 123 15.86 -5.26 7.86
CA VAL A 123 16.55 -5.38 6.56
C VAL A 123 16.96 -4.04 5.94
N LEU A 124 16.39 -2.92 6.39
CA LEU A 124 16.81 -1.59 5.98
C LEU A 124 18.19 -1.26 6.52
N GLU A 125 19.05 -0.70 5.67
CA GLU A 125 20.32 -0.09 6.04
C GLU A 125 20.12 1.06 7.04
N SER A 126 21.18 1.44 7.75
CA SER A 126 21.20 2.68 8.52
C SER A 126 20.94 3.86 7.58
N GLN A 127 19.98 4.73 7.91
CA GLN A 127 19.45 5.81 7.06
C GLN A 127 18.62 5.32 5.84
N GLY A 128 18.35 4.03 5.73
CA GLY A 128 17.47 3.46 4.71
C GLY A 128 16.05 4.00 4.80
N VAL A 129 15.35 4.04 3.68
CA VAL A 129 14.02 4.65 3.54
C VAL A 129 12.95 3.57 3.37
N LEU A 130 11.89 3.67 4.16
CA LEU A 130 10.64 2.93 3.98
C LEU A 130 9.60 3.82 3.32
N VAL A 131 8.95 3.32 2.27
CA VAL A 131 7.77 3.96 1.65
C VAL A 131 6.58 3.01 1.73
N ILE A 132 5.49 3.45 2.34
CA ILE A 132 4.24 2.68 2.46
C ILE A 132 3.11 3.47 1.83
N LEU A 133 2.29 2.79 1.03
CA LEU A 133 0.96 3.24 0.65
C LEU A 133 -0.05 2.21 1.14
N THR A 134 -1.09 2.66 1.88
CA THR A 134 -2.13 1.76 2.42
C THR A 134 -3.41 2.56 2.70
N PRO A 135 -4.60 1.93 2.70
CA PRO A 135 -5.84 2.60 3.11
C PRO A 135 -5.84 2.96 4.59
N ASN A 136 -6.71 3.89 4.94
CA ASN A 136 -6.91 4.41 6.28
C ASN A 136 -8.32 4.05 6.77
N ILE A 137 -8.43 3.36 7.90
CA ILE A 137 -9.72 3.02 8.48
C ILE A 137 -10.44 4.24 9.11
N SER A 138 -9.70 5.24 9.58
CA SER A 138 -10.25 6.39 10.31
C SER A 138 -10.72 7.52 9.38
N THR A 139 -11.56 7.19 8.38
CA THR A 139 -12.15 8.21 7.50
C THR A 139 -13.55 8.59 7.97
N TYR A 140 -13.99 9.83 7.69
CA TYR A 140 -15.39 10.23 7.94
C TYR A 140 -16.38 9.37 7.16
N PHE A 141 -16.01 8.97 5.95
CA PHE A 141 -16.84 8.12 5.11
C PHE A 141 -17.00 6.71 5.72
N THR A 142 -15.89 6.10 6.17
CA THR A 142 -15.91 4.82 6.91
C THR A 142 -16.79 4.90 8.15
N ALA A 143 -16.64 5.97 8.95
CA ALA A 143 -17.45 6.18 10.14
C ALA A 143 -18.94 6.28 9.81
N ALA A 144 -19.30 7.02 8.77
CA ALA A 144 -20.69 7.14 8.33
C ALA A 144 -21.28 5.78 7.87
N LEU A 145 -20.53 4.99 7.12
CA LEU A 145 -20.95 3.65 6.68
C LEU A 145 -21.16 2.70 7.86
N ILE A 146 -20.22 2.67 8.81
CA ILE A 146 -20.34 1.83 10.01
C ILE A 146 -21.55 2.23 10.84
N LEU A 147 -21.79 3.54 11.02
CA LEU A 147 -22.99 4.03 11.73
C LEU A 147 -24.29 3.69 10.99
N ALA A 148 -24.25 3.57 9.69
CA ALA A 148 -25.37 3.11 8.86
C ALA A 148 -25.49 1.57 8.79
N GLY A 149 -24.67 0.80 9.53
CA GLY A 149 -24.68 -0.66 9.53
C GLY A 149 -24.06 -1.30 8.28
N LYS A 150 -23.29 -0.54 7.51
CA LYS A 150 -22.61 -1.02 6.29
C LYS A 150 -21.11 -1.19 6.52
N MET A 151 -20.51 -2.18 5.86
CA MET A 151 -19.07 -2.35 5.86
C MET A 151 -18.43 -1.52 4.72
N PRO A 152 -17.40 -0.73 5.00
CA PRO A 152 -16.68 0.02 3.97
C PRO A 152 -15.72 -0.88 3.21
N SER A 153 -15.55 -0.66 1.91
CA SER A 153 -14.60 -1.39 1.07
C SER A 153 -13.12 -1.16 1.45
N SER A 154 -12.82 -0.09 2.18
CA SER A 154 -11.48 0.19 2.70
C SER A 154 -11.18 -0.47 4.05
N GLY A 155 -12.19 -1.08 4.69
CA GLY A 155 -12.07 -1.76 5.98
C GLY A 155 -11.77 -3.25 5.85
N PRO A 156 -11.64 -3.96 6.98
CA PRO A 156 -11.57 -5.41 6.98
C PRO A 156 -12.81 -6.02 6.30
N HIS A 157 -12.59 -7.02 5.46
CA HIS A 157 -13.65 -7.68 4.69
C HIS A 157 -13.97 -9.07 5.26
N PRO A 158 -15.25 -9.47 5.29
CA PRO A 158 -15.64 -10.84 5.57
C PRO A 158 -15.17 -11.77 4.45
N ASP A 159 -14.99 -13.05 4.76
CA ASP A 159 -14.63 -14.09 3.81
C ASP A 159 -15.85 -14.72 3.11
N SER A 160 -16.88 -13.93 2.88
CA SER A 160 -18.13 -14.36 2.29
C SER A 160 -18.47 -13.56 1.04
N ASP A 161 -18.38 -14.21 -0.11
CA ASP A 161 -18.82 -13.67 -1.40
C ASP A 161 -20.29 -13.22 -1.39
N ALA A 162 -21.14 -13.93 -0.65
CA ALA A 162 -22.55 -13.60 -0.54
C ALA A 162 -22.76 -12.24 0.11
N LEU A 163 -22.02 -11.93 1.20
CA LEU A 163 -22.07 -10.61 1.85
C LEU A 163 -21.51 -9.51 0.96
N ILE A 164 -20.46 -9.82 0.20
CA ILE A 164 -19.84 -8.87 -0.75
C ILE A 164 -20.79 -8.59 -1.92
N LYS A 165 -21.45 -9.61 -2.47
CA LYS A 165 -22.35 -9.48 -3.62
C LYS A 165 -23.69 -8.82 -3.26
N ASN A 166 -24.17 -8.99 -2.04
CA ASN A 166 -25.47 -8.44 -1.58
C ASN A 166 -25.37 -6.99 -1.05
N GLU A 167 -24.32 -6.25 -1.41
CA GLU A 167 -24.14 -4.82 -1.08
C GLU A 167 -24.02 -4.50 0.43
N GLU A 168 -23.78 -5.48 1.27
CA GLU A 168 -23.46 -5.24 2.69
C GLU A 168 -22.06 -4.61 2.85
N VAL A 169 -21.20 -4.78 1.84
CA VAL A 169 -19.94 -4.05 1.69
C VAL A 169 -20.11 -2.97 0.63
N PHE A 170 -19.91 -1.72 1.01
CA PHE A 170 -20.00 -0.60 0.07
C PHE A 170 -18.82 -0.62 -0.91
N LYS A 171 -19.12 -0.80 -2.20
CA LYS A 171 -18.14 -0.87 -3.28
C LYS A 171 -18.05 0.47 -4.00
N VAL A 172 -16.84 0.93 -4.26
CA VAL A 172 -16.57 2.11 -5.10
C VAL A 172 -16.36 1.71 -6.56
N SER A 173 -15.78 0.52 -6.82
CA SER A 173 -15.66 -0.08 -8.14
C SER A 173 -15.78 -1.59 -8.05
N ASP A 174 -16.30 -2.23 -9.09
CA ASP A 174 -16.42 -3.70 -9.15
C ASP A 174 -15.05 -4.40 -9.23
N GLU A 175 -14.03 -3.69 -9.72
CA GLU A 175 -12.64 -4.20 -9.83
C GLU A 175 -11.95 -4.37 -8.47
N SER A 176 -12.39 -3.62 -7.45
CA SER A 176 -11.75 -3.63 -6.12
C SER A 176 -12.11 -4.85 -5.25
N LEU A 177 -13.02 -5.70 -5.69
CA LEU A 177 -13.55 -6.84 -4.94
C LEU A 177 -13.75 -8.08 -5.82
N GLN A 178 -12.97 -8.25 -6.90
CA GLN A 178 -13.02 -9.50 -7.66
C GLN A 178 -12.46 -10.62 -6.78
N PRO A 179 -13.27 -11.65 -6.46
CA PRO A 179 -12.74 -12.83 -5.80
C PRO A 179 -11.74 -13.50 -6.74
N ASP A 180 -10.59 -13.85 -6.22
CA ASP A 180 -9.66 -14.71 -6.91
C ASP A 180 -10.30 -16.11 -6.94
N THR A 181 -10.84 -16.50 -8.07
CA THR A 181 -11.72 -17.68 -8.18
C THR A 181 -10.97 -19.00 -8.10
N GLU A 182 -9.64 -19.00 -8.12
CA GLU A 182 -8.84 -20.24 -8.19
C GLU A 182 -8.02 -20.55 -6.93
N ILE A 183 -7.78 -19.56 -6.09
CA ILE A 183 -7.01 -19.76 -4.85
C ILE A 183 -7.70 -18.96 -3.76
N ASP A 184 -8.03 -19.58 -2.64
CA ASP A 184 -8.53 -18.89 -1.42
C ASP A 184 -7.43 -17.98 -0.81
N THR A 185 -6.89 -17.11 -1.66
CA THR A 185 -5.88 -16.14 -1.29
C THR A 185 -6.55 -14.85 -0.87
N PRO A 186 -6.16 -14.29 0.27
CA PRO A 186 -6.69 -13.00 0.75
C PRO A 186 -6.17 -11.81 -0.06
N SER A 187 -5.65 -12.00 -1.28
CA SER A 187 -4.96 -10.97 -2.08
C SER A 187 -5.82 -9.74 -2.38
N HIS A 188 -7.14 -9.89 -2.39
CA HIS A 188 -8.08 -8.78 -2.62
C HIS A 188 -8.87 -8.39 -1.36
N ARG A 189 -8.64 -9.06 -0.24
CA ARG A 189 -9.33 -8.83 1.02
C ARG A 189 -8.47 -8.01 1.97
N HIS A 190 -8.99 -6.89 2.45
CA HIS A 190 -8.35 -6.18 3.56
C HIS A 190 -8.55 -6.97 4.86
N LEU A 191 -7.47 -7.29 5.54
CA LEU A 191 -7.47 -8.06 6.78
C LEU A 191 -7.21 -7.15 7.98
N VAL A 192 -6.19 -6.29 7.90
CA VAL A 192 -5.82 -5.35 8.96
C VAL A 192 -5.61 -3.97 8.35
N VAL A 193 -6.48 -3.03 8.67
CA VAL A 193 -6.37 -1.64 8.18
C VAL A 193 -6.04 -0.70 9.33
N PHE A 194 -4.90 -0.03 9.22
CA PHE A 194 -4.47 0.94 10.22
C PHE A 194 -5.21 2.27 10.09
N SER A 195 -5.32 2.99 11.22
CA SER A 195 -5.55 4.43 11.15
C SER A 195 -4.22 5.16 10.97
N TYR A 196 -4.26 6.33 10.34
CA TYR A 196 -3.09 7.16 10.10
C TYR A 196 -2.24 7.39 11.37
N ARG A 197 -2.88 7.76 12.48
CA ARG A 197 -2.19 8.07 13.74
C ARG A 197 -1.56 6.84 14.37
N VAL A 198 -2.25 5.69 14.30
CA VAL A 198 -1.76 4.43 14.86
C VAL A 198 -0.55 3.93 14.07
N LEU A 199 -0.60 3.95 12.73
CA LEU A 199 0.53 3.55 11.91
C LEU A 199 1.74 4.45 12.14
N LYS A 200 1.55 5.78 12.15
CA LYS A 200 2.63 6.74 12.44
C LYS A 200 3.27 6.50 13.82
N ARG A 201 2.45 6.23 14.84
CA ARG A 201 2.94 5.93 16.19
C ARG A 201 3.71 4.61 16.21
N TYR A 202 3.20 3.60 15.52
CA TYR A 202 3.85 2.29 15.48
C TYR A 202 5.22 2.35 14.79
N LEU A 203 5.35 3.06 13.68
CA LEU A 203 6.64 3.29 13.02
C LEU A 203 7.66 3.95 13.97
N ARG A 204 7.24 4.95 14.77
CA ARG A 204 8.12 5.53 15.81
C ARG A 204 8.55 4.51 16.87
N MET A 205 7.64 3.65 17.32
CA MET A 205 7.94 2.61 18.31
C MET A 205 8.94 1.57 17.78
N LEU A 206 8.99 1.36 16.48
CA LEU A 206 9.97 0.50 15.82
C LEU A 206 11.36 1.14 15.67
N GLY A 207 11.50 2.44 15.95
CA GLY A 207 12.75 3.18 15.83
C GLY A 207 12.90 4.00 14.56
N PHE A 208 11.91 4.01 13.67
CA PHE A 208 11.92 4.91 12.51
C PHE A 208 11.92 6.37 12.94
N ARG A 209 12.71 7.17 12.24
CA ARG A 209 12.85 8.63 12.40
C ARG A 209 12.29 9.35 11.18
N GLU A 210 12.20 10.68 11.23
CA GLU A 210 11.77 11.52 10.08
C GLU A 210 10.51 10.96 9.39
N ILE A 211 9.49 10.60 10.19
CA ILE A 211 8.28 9.98 9.66
C ILE A 211 7.36 11.06 9.11
N GLU A 212 7.32 11.15 7.80
CA GLU A 212 6.35 11.97 7.06
C GLU A 212 5.16 11.11 6.65
N GLY A 213 3.96 11.67 6.81
CA GLY A 213 2.73 11.03 6.34
C GLY A 213 1.90 12.03 5.57
N ARG A 214 1.31 11.59 4.47
CA ARG A 214 0.37 12.37 3.66
C ARG A 214 -0.91 11.60 3.45
N GLY A 215 -2.05 12.30 3.56
CA GLY A 215 -3.37 11.77 3.28
C GLY A 215 -3.85 12.19 1.90
N PHE A 216 -4.62 11.32 1.25
CA PHE A 216 -5.23 11.56 -0.05
C PHE A 216 -6.69 11.11 -0.04
N GLY A 217 -7.57 11.95 -0.61
CA GLY A 217 -8.99 11.65 -0.71
C GLY A 217 -9.76 11.82 0.59
N LEU A 218 -10.06 13.05 0.98
CA LEU A 218 -10.95 13.34 2.10
C LEU A 218 -12.42 13.28 1.63
N TYR A 219 -13.01 12.08 1.71
CA TYR A 219 -14.40 11.86 1.27
C TYR A 219 -15.42 12.33 2.33
N PRO A 220 -16.60 12.84 1.89
CA PRO A 220 -17.12 12.92 0.53
C PRO A 220 -16.89 14.25 -0.20
N PHE A 221 -15.92 15.04 0.21
CA PHE A 221 -15.70 16.39 -0.31
C PHE A 221 -15.30 16.40 -1.80
N PRO A 222 -15.68 17.46 -2.56
CA PRO A 222 -15.45 17.52 -3.99
C PRO A 222 -13.98 17.73 -4.36
N ASN A 223 -13.61 17.31 -5.56
CA ASN A 223 -12.23 17.31 -6.05
C ASN A 223 -11.51 18.68 -5.95
N PHE A 224 -12.21 19.78 -6.18
CA PHE A 224 -11.60 21.13 -6.11
C PHE A 224 -11.18 21.51 -4.69
N ALA A 225 -11.84 20.99 -3.65
CA ALA A 225 -11.53 21.25 -2.26
C ALA A 225 -10.43 20.33 -1.69
N GLN A 226 -10.19 19.17 -2.31
CA GLN A 226 -9.29 18.13 -1.82
C GLN A 226 -7.87 18.65 -1.51
N PRO A 227 -7.19 19.42 -2.39
CA PRO A 227 -5.81 19.85 -2.11
C PRO A 227 -5.65 20.67 -0.84
N PHE A 228 -6.65 21.46 -0.48
CA PHE A 228 -6.67 22.22 0.77
C PHE A 228 -7.04 21.32 1.95
N LEU A 229 -8.10 20.55 1.83
CA LEU A 229 -8.62 19.71 2.92
C LEU A 229 -7.64 18.60 3.32
N GLU A 230 -6.96 17.98 2.35
CA GLU A 230 -5.93 16.95 2.59
C GLU A 230 -4.72 17.51 3.40
N ARG A 231 -4.43 18.81 3.29
CA ARG A 231 -3.40 19.46 4.10
C ARG A 231 -3.87 19.75 5.52
N VAL A 232 -5.13 20.15 5.68
CA VAL A 232 -5.72 20.51 6.98
C VAL A 232 -6.01 19.25 7.80
N ASP A 233 -6.51 18.20 7.15
CA ASP A 233 -6.88 16.95 7.82
C ASP A 233 -6.39 15.71 7.05
N PRO A 234 -5.09 15.43 7.06
CA PRO A 234 -4.54 14.24 6.44
C PRO A 234 -4.92 12.95 7.17
N TRP A 235 -5.38 13.05 8.42
CA TRP A 235 -5.65 11.90 9.30
C TRP A 235 -6.92 11.14 8.95
N HIS A 236 -7.86 11.79 8.24
CA HIS A 236 -9.15 11.20 7.86
C HIS A 236 -9.29 11.01 6.35
N CYS A 237 -8.18 11.17 5.61
CA CYS A 237 -8.11 10.84 4.19
C CYS A 237 -8.20 9.33 3.95
N HIS A 238 -8.68 8.95 2.76
CA HIS A 238 -8.94 7.56 2.38
C HIS A 238 -7.67 6.72 2.19
N GLN A 239 -6.66 7.30 1.53
CA GLN A 239 -5.34 6.68 1.36
C GLN A 239 -4.29 7.46 2.13
N MET A 240 -3.26 6.76 2.60
CA MET A 240 -2.14 7.37 3.28
C MET A 240 -0.81 6.86 2.74
N VAL A 241 0.10 7.79 2.49
CA VAL A 241 1.48 7.49 2.13
C VAL A 241 2.37 7.88 3.31
N PHE A 242 3.19 6.96 3.77
CA PHE A 242 4.21 7.20 4.78
C PHE A 242 5.60 7.02 4.19
N VAL A 243 6.48 7.95 4.52
CA VAL A 243 7.92 7.86 4.29
C VAL A 243 8.61 7.92 5.64
N ALA A 244 9.50 6.98 5.92
CA ALA A 244 10.18 6.90 7.20
C ALA A 244 11.64 6.47 7.03
N ARG A 245 12.56 7.04 7.81
CA ARG A 245 13.99 6.66 7.82
C ARG A 245 14.32 5.80 9.04
N LYS A 246 15.19 4.82 8.84
CA LYS A 246 15.76 4.01 9.94
C LYS A 246 16.83 4.79 10.69
#